data_bc8eb9fb2a98e163b91de1f5c1d87281
#
_entry.id   bc8eb9fb2a98e163b91de1f5c1d87281
#
_cell.length_a   1.000
_cell.length_b   1.000
_cell.length_c   1.000
_cell.angle_alpha   90.00
_cell.angle_beta   90.00
_cell.angle_gamma   90.00
#
_symmetry.space_group_name_H-M   'P 1'
#
loop_
_entity.id
_entity.type
_entity.pdbx_description
1 polymer ?
#
loop_
_entity_poly.entity_id
_entity_poly.type
_entity_poly.pdbx_seq_one_letter_code
_entity_poly.pdbx_strand_id
1 'polypeptide(L)'
;MIEQLTPRILENKDWATLLFVVTFAVVAMTKSAYETRFSEFSKLIFSDKYAKIYRDNNHMKSSFTIGLFFVQIISFAFFILLTLNIFDDTVKKTDWILFIQIATFLLYFILAKYLIEKIVATSFNIDDFADLFNLQKVTYRTYIGVLILPINAVLFYYDNIPQIIPLVIIGVSLCLSLYSYFISIKTYQNVIIGKLFYFILYLCALEIAPYYFLYYWITKGSA
;
A
#
# COMPACT_ATOMS: atom_id res chain seq x y z
N MET A 1 -4.80 38.81 38.02
CA MET A 1 -4.04 37.78 37.35
C MET A 1 -4.56 37.76 35.91
N ILE A 2 -3.87 38.43 34.98
CA ILE A 2 -4.28 38.46 33.56
C ILE A 2 -3.71 37.23 32.95
N GLU A 3 -4.57 36.25 32.67
CA GLU A 3 -4.24 35.04 31.95
C GLU A 3 -3.85 35.46 30.54
N GLN A 4 -2.55 35.40 30.23
CA GLN A 4 -2.06 35.66 28.87
C GLN A 4 -2.58 34.56 27.96
N LEU A 5 -3.59 34.88 27.16
CA LEU A 5 -4.08 34.03 26.06
C LEU A 5 -2.93 33.83 25.09
N THR A 6 -2.28 32.68 25.16
CA THR A 6 -1.30 32.28 24.14
C THR A 6 -2.04 32.09 22.82
N PRO A 7 -1.62 32.78 21.74
CA PRO A 7 -2.25 32.59 20.45
C PRO A 7 -2.10 31.12 20.02
N ARG A 8 -3.23 30.46 19.80
CA ARG A 8 -3.25 29.09 19.26
C ARG A 8 -2.70 29.15 17.84
N ILE A 9 -1.49 28.66 17.63
CA ILE A 9 -0.92 28.52 16.29
C ILE A 9 -1.75 27.43 15.60
N LEU A 10 -2.69 27.83 14.77
CA LEU A 10 -3.46 26.91 13.92
C LEU A 10 -2.54 26.43 12.81
N GLU A 11 -1.99 25.23 12.96
CA GLU A 11 -1.29 24.58 11.86
C GLU A 11 -2.28 24.35 10.71
N ASN A 12 -1.86 24.71 9.48
CA ASN A 12 -2.71 24.55 8.31
C ASN A 12 -2.85 23.06 7.95
N LYS A 13 -4.02 22.50 8.27
CA LYS A 13 -4.41 21.10 7.99
C LYS A 13 -5.30 20.98 6.73
N ASP A 14 -5.58 22.09 6.04
CA ASP A 14 -6.58 22.16 4.96
C ASP A 14 -6.20 21.28 3.76
N TRP A 15 -4.92 21.25 3.40
CA TRP A 15 -4.42 20.42 2.32
C TRP A 15 -4.69 18.92 2.56
N ALA A 16 -4.49 18.44 3.79
CA ALA A 16 -4.73 17.04 4.15
C ALA A 16 -6.22 16.72 4.16
N THR A 17 -7.05 17.65 4.67
CA THR A 17 -8.52 17.53 4.63
C THR A 17 -9.00 17.37 3.20
N LEU A 18 -8.52 18.24 2.29
CA LEU A 18 -8.87 18.19 0.88
C LEU A 18 -8.45 16.83 0.26
N LEU A 19 -7.24 16.35 0.54
CA LEU A 19 -6.77 15.05 0.05
C LEU A 19 -7.60 13.89 0.59
N PHE A 20 -7.98 13.89 1.88
CA PHE A 20 -8.86 12.86 2.43
C PHE A 20 -10.23 12.88 1.74
N VAL A 21 -10.85 14.06 1.58
CA VAL A 21 -12.14 14.20 0.91
C VAL A 21 -12.06 13.69 -0.53
N VAL A 22 -11.05 14.10 -1.30
CA VAL A 22 -10.84 13.63 -2.67
C VAL A 22 -10.64 12.11 -2.71
N THR A 23 -9.83 11.57 -1.81
CA THR A 23 -9.54 10.13 -1.76
C THR A 23 -10.79 9.31 -1.41
N PHE A 24 -11.58 9.75 -0.43
CA PHE A 24 -12.87 9.13 -0.11
C PHE A 24 -13.87 9.27 -1.26
N ALA A 25 -13.89 10.40 -1.96
CA ALA A 25 -14.72 10.59 -3.16
C ALA A 25 -14.34 9.59 -4.27
N VAL A 26 -13.04 9.36 -4.52
CA VAL A 26 -12.57 8.36 -5.49
C VAL A 26 -13.02 6.95 -5.09
N VAL A 27 -12.94 6.58 -3.80
CA VAL A 27 -13.44 5.28 -3.32
C VAL A 27 -14.96 5.16 -3.54
N ALA A 28 -15.72 6.20 -3.22
CA ALA A 28 -17.19 6.22 -3.41
C ALA A 28 -17.57 6.13 -4.90
N MET A 29 -16.90 6.89 -5.76
CA MET A 29 -17.10 6.83 -7.21
C MET A 29 -16.75 5.45 -7.78
N THR A 30 -15.65 4.86 -7.33
CA THR A 30 -15.24 3.51 -7.75
C THR A 30 -16.26 2.46 -7.30
N LYS A 31 -16.80 2.59 -6.08
CA LYS A 31 -17.87 1.72 -5.58
C LYS A 31 -19.14 1.87 -6.41
N SER A 32 -19.55 3.08 -6.74
CA SER A 32 -20.77 3.35 -7.53
C SER A 32 -20.64 2.87 -8.98
N ALA A 33 -19.47 3.11 -9.60
CA ALA A 33 -19.25 2.72 -11.00
C ALA A 33 -19.04 1.21 -11.20
N TYR A 34 -18.53 0.49 -10.17
CA TYR A 34 -18.17 -0.94 -10.25
C TYR A 34 -18.71 -1.71 -9.04
N GLU A 35 -20.00 -1.63 -8.77
CA GLU A 35 -20.64 -2.14 -7.54
C GLU A 35 -20.37 -3.64 -7.30
N THR A 36 -20.59 -4.48 -8.30
CA THR A 36 -20.35 -5.93 -8.20
C THR A 36 -18.88 -6.26 -7.91
N ARG A 37 -17.97 -5.60 -8.62
CA ARG A 37 -16.53 -5.79 -8.45
C ARG A 37 -16.05 -5.30 -7.09
N PHE A 38 -16.55 -4.15 -6.63
CA PHE A 38 -16.22 -3.61 -5.31
C PHE A 38 -16.79 -4.48 -4.18
N SER A 39 -17.99 -5.05 -4.34
CA SER A 39 -18.56 -6.00 -3.38
C SER A 39 -17.70 -7.26 -3.22
N GLU A 40 -17.23 -7.84 -4.33
CA GLU A 40 -16.31 -8.99 -4.28
C GLU A 40 -14.93 -8.59 -3.73
N PHE A 41 -14.43 -7.40 -4.07
CA PHE A 41 -13.19 -6.84 -3.52
C PHE A 41 -13.27 -6.64 -2.01
N SER A 42 -14.39 -6.15 -1.47
CA SER A 42 -14.56 -5.94 -0.03
C SER A 42 -14.60 -7.25 0.77
N LYS A 43 -14.94 -8.38 0.12
CA LYS A 43 -14.95 -9.72 0.72
C LYS A 43 -13.63 -10.49 0.55
N LEU A 44 -12.58 -9.83 0.11
CA LEU A 44 -11.32 -10.46 -0.27
C LEU A 44 -10.66 -11.28 0.85
N ILE A 45 -10.83 -10.87 2.12
CA ILE A 45 -10.32 -11.62 3.29
C ILE A 45 -11.08 -12.95 3.48
N PHE A 46 -12.39 -12.96 3.18
CA PHE A 46 -13.26 -14.10 3.46
C PHE A 46 -13.48 -15.02 2.25
N SER A 47 -13.12 -14.58 1.04
CA SER A 47 -13.43 -15.32 -0.19
C SER A 47 -12.42 -15.08 -1.29
N ASP A 48 -11.88 -16.17 -1.86
CA ASP A 48 -10.97 -16.16 -3.00
C ASP A 48 -11.67 -15.89 -4.35
N LYS A 49 -12.99 -15.62 -4.34
CA LYS A 49 -13.79 -15.41 -5.56
C LYS A 49 -13.25 -14.29 -6.42
N TYR A 50 -12.85 -13.17 -5.81
CA TYR A 50 -12.30 -12.03 -6.55
C TYR A 50 -11.08 -12.43 -7.39
N ALA A 51 -10.10 -13.13 -6.76
CA ALA A 51 -8.89 -13.55 -7.45
C ALA A 51 -9.16 -14.56 -8.58
N LYS A 52 -10.22 -15.39 -8.45
CA LYS A 52 -10.62 -16.36 -9.47
C LYS A 52 -11.38 -15.74 -10.63
N ILE A 53 -12.31 -14.79 -10.36
CA ILE A 53 -13.16 -14.16 -11.37
C ILE A 53 -12.36 -13.14 -12.20
N TYR A 54 -11.51 -12.33 -11.55
CA TYR A 54 -10.76 -11.24 -12.19
C TYR A 54 -9.31 -11.62 -12.49
N ARG A 55 -9.09 -12.88 -12.86
CA ARG A 55 -7.78 -13.47 -13.14
C ARG A 55 -7.08 -12.90 -14.37
N ASP A 56 -7.83 -12.39 -15.35
CA ASP A 56 -7.29 -11.96 -16.64
C ASP A 56 -6.48 -10.65 -16.54
N ASN A 57 -5.37 -10.55 -17.28
CA ASN A 57 -4.45 -9.41 -17.31
C ASN A 57 -5.12 -8.08 -17.68
N ASN A 58 -6.23 -8.13 -18.43
CA ASN A 58 -6.98 -6.93 -18.79
C ASN A 58 -7.55 -6.18 -17.58
N HIS A 59 -7.74 -6.86 -16.45
CA HIS A 59 -8.26 -6.25 -15.23
C HIS A 59 -7.24 -5.41 -14.46
N MET A 60 -5.94 -5.60 -14.66
CA MET A 60 -4.91 -4.72 -14.05
C MET A 60 -4.96 -3.29 -14.60
N LYS A 61 -5.27 -3.13 -15.89
CA LYS A 61 -5.36 -1.81 -16.56
C LYS A 61 -6.74 -1.17 -16.47
N SER A 62 -7.69 -1.76 -15.71
CA SER A 62 -9.03 -1.19 -15.58
C SER A 62 -9.01 0.08 -14.73
N SER A 63 -9.90 1.03 -15.02
CA SER A 63 -10.09 2.27 -14.26
C SER A 63 -10.34 2.00 -12.77
N PHE A 64 -10.98 0.87 -12.44
CA PHE A 64 -11.16 0.39 -11.07
C PHE A 64 -9.82 0.20 -10.35
N THR A 65 -8.91 -0.56 -10.95
CA THR A 65 -7.60 -0.87 -10.34
C THR A 65 -6.73 0.38 -10.25
N ILE A 66 -6.74 1.22 -11.30
CA ILE A 66 -5.97 2.47 -11.33
C ILE A 66 -6.46 3.45 -10.26
N GLY A 67 -7.79 3.64 -10.15
CA GLY A 67 -8.36 4.53 -9.13
C GLY A 67 -8.01 4.10 -7.72
N LEU A 68 -8.18 2.82 -7.39
CA LEU A 68 -7.84 2.29 -6.08
C LEU A 68 -6.31 2.24 -5.83
N PHE A 69 -5.48 2.16 -6.86
CA PHE A 69 -4.03 2.26 -6.74
C PHE A 69 -3.59 3.66 -6.26
N PHE A 70 -4.19 4.74 -6.79
CA PHE A 70 -3.94 6.09 -6.28
C PHE A 70 -4.39 6.25 -4.83
N VAL A 71 -5.57 5.73 -4.48
CA VAL A 71 -6.05 5.69 -3.09
C VAL A 71 -5.03 5.00 -2.18
N GLN A 72 -4.50 3.86 -2.60
CA GLN A 72 -3.49 3.11 -1.88
C GLN A 72 -2.22 3.93 -1.61
N ILE A 73 -1.68 4.62 -2.65
CA ILE A 73 -0.46 5.43 -2.50
C ILE A 73 -0.68 6.56 -1.50
N ILE A 74 -1.78 7.30 -1.63
CA ILE A 74 -2.11 8.39 -0.72
C ILE A 74 -2.26 7.87 0.72
N SER A 75 -2.97 6.74 0.89
CA SER A 75 -3.17 6.13 2.19
C SER A 75 -1.86 5.70 2.85
N PHE A 76 -0.97 5.02 2.12
CA PHE A 76 0.33 4.62 2.65
C PHE A 76 1.25 5.81 2.91
N ALA A 77 1.20 6.86 2.08
CA ALA A 77 1.98 8.07 2.31
C ALA A 77 1.56 8.78 3.61
N PHE A 78 0.25 8.90 3.88
CA PHE A 78 -0.25 9.41 5.16
C PHE A 78 0.17 8.52 6.33
N PHE A 79 0.06 7.20 6.18
CA PHE A 79 0.43 6.27 7.24
C PHE A 79 1.92 6.39 7.61
N ILE A 80 2.81 6.48 6.61
CA ILE A 80 4.25 6.67 6.84
C ILE A 80 4.51 8.03 7.49
N LEU A 81 3.90 9.12 7.00
CA LEU A 81 4.05 10.45 7.57
C LEU A 81 3.62 10.49 9.05
N LEU A 82 2.47 9.90 9.38
CA LEU A 82 1.98 9.80 10.75
C LEU A 82 2.90 8.96 11.64
N THR A 83 3.40 7.85 11.10
CA THR A 83 4.34 6.98 11.82
C THR A 83 5.64 7.73 12.09
N LEU A 84 6.21 8.43 11.11
CA LEU A 84 7.40 9.25 11.31
C LEU A 84 7.19 10.33 12.36
N ASN A 85 6.06 11.05 12.32
CA ASN A 85 5.73 12.06 13.32
C ASN A 85 5.63 11.52 14.75
N ILE A 86 5.24 10.25 14.92
CA ILE A 86 5.11 9.62 16.25
C ILE A 86 6.48 9.17 16.80
N PHE A 87 7.40 8.75 15.92
CA PHE A 87 8.72 8.26 16.31
C PHE A 87 9.82 9.31 16.25
N ASP A 88 9.61 10.42 15.52
CA ASP A 88 10.58 11.50 15.34
C ASP A 88 9.89 12.86 15.58
N ASP A 89 10.21 13.49 16.69
CA ASP A 89 9.66 14.79 17.12
C ASP A 89 10.01 15.93 16.15
N THR A 90 10.99 15.75 15.27
CA THR A 90 11.37 16.77 14.27
C THR A 90 10.40 16.80 13.09
N VAL A 91 9.65 15.74 12.86
CA VAL A 91 8.70 15.59 11.74
C VAL A 91 7.32 16.07 12.16
N LYS A 92 6.76 17.00 11.39
CA LYS A 92 5.39 17.49 11.62
C LYS A 92 4.40 16.74 10.71
N LYS A 93 3.28 16.28 11.29
CA LYS A 93 2.18 15.66 10.52
C LYS A 93 1.55 16.59 9.48
N THR A 94 1.76 17.91 9.60
CA THR A 94 1.26 18.94 8.68
C THR A 94 2.26 19.30 7.57
N ASP A 95 3.42 18.66 7.51
CA ASP A 95 4.42 18.90 6.48
C ASP A 95 4.00 18.30 5.12
N TRP A 96 3.44 19.15 4.26
CA TRP A 96 2.98 18.75 2.93
C TRP A 96 4.12 18.43 1.96
N ILE A 97 5.31 19.03 2.16
CA ILE A 97 6.48 18.75 1.31
C ILE A 97 6.96 17.33 1.56
N LEU A 98 7.11 16.96 2.83
CA LEU A 98 7.50 15.61 3.21
C LEU A 98 6.46 14.58 2.74
N PHE A 99 5.15 14.90 2.84
CA PHE A 99 4.09 14.04 2.30
C PHE A 99 4.26 13.78 0.79
N ILE A 100 4.50 14.83 0.00
CA ILE A 100 4.71 14.69 -1.45
C ILE A 100 5.96 13.86 -1.74
N GLN A 101 7.06 14.07 -1.02
CA GLN A 101 8.28 13.28 -1.16
C GLN A 101 8.03 11.79 -0.91
N ILE A 102 7.33 11.45 0.18
CA ILE A 102 6.95 10.07 0.53
C ILE A 102 6.05 9.48 -0.56
N ALA A 103 5.00 10.20 -0.98
CA ALA A 103 4.07 9.73 -2.00
C ALA A 103 4.75 9.48 -3.34
N THR A 104 5.63 10.39 -3.77
CA THR A 104 6.41 10.25 -5.02
C THR A 104 7.39 9.08 -4.93
N PHE A 105 8.08 8.93 -3.79
CA PHE A 105 8.97 7.80 -3.57
C PHE A 105 8.23 6.46 -3.63
N LEU A 106 7.08 6.35 -2.96
CA LEU A 106 6.24 5.16 -3.00
C LEU A 106 5.76 4.83 -4.42
N LEU A 107 5.29 5.84 -5.15
CA LEU A 107 4.85 5.69 -6.54
C LEU A 107 5.98 5.14 -7.41
N TYR A 108 7.15 5.79 -7.35
CA TYR A 108 8.32 5.39 -8.12
C TYR A 108 8.77 3.97 -7.75
N PHE A 109 8.89 3.67 -6.45
CA PHE A 109 9.35 2.37 -5.97
C PHE A 109 8.42 1.23 -6.41
N ILE A 110 7.10 1.42 -6.28
CA ILE A 110 6.11 0.41 -6.68
C ILE A 110 6.13 0.17 -8.19
N LEU A 111 6.21 1.25 -9.00
CA LEU A 111 6.23 1.13 -10.45
C LEU A 111 7.56 0.53 -10.94
N ALA A 112 8.69 0.96 -10.40
CA ALA A 112 10.00 0.41 -10.75
C ALA A 112 10.06 -1.08 -10.43
N LYS A 113 9.59 -1.49 -9.24
CA LYS A 113 9.52 -2.90 -8.85
C LYS A 113 8.66 -3.70 -9.82
N TYR A 114 7.47 -3.21 -10.17
CA TYR A 114 6.57 -3.88 -11.12
C TYR A 114 7.21 -4.05 -12.50
N LEU A 115 7.90 -3.01 -13.01
CA LEU A 115 8.58 -3.07 -14.30
C LEU A 115 9.72 -4.07 -14.31
N ILE A 116 10.53 -4.10 -13.26
CA ILE A 116 11.63 -5.07 -13.12
C ILE A 116 11.07 -6.50 -13.07
N GLU A 117 10.01 -6.72 -12.28
CA GLU A 117 9.32 -8.01 -12.20
C GLU A 117 8.82 -8.46 -13.59
N LYS A 118 8.25 -7.55 -14.37
CA LYS A 118 7.76 -7.85 -15.72
C LYS A 118 8.89 -8.20 -16.69
N ILE A 119 10.00 -7.43 -16.67
CA ILE A 119 11.19 -7.70 -17.53
C ILE A 119 11.76 -9.08 -17.23
N VAL A 120 11.92 -9.41 -15.93
CA VAL A 120 12.45 -10.72 -15.51
C VAL A 120 11.50 -11.84 -15.91
N ALA A 121 10.20 -11.68 -15.69
CA ALA A 121 9.20 -12.68 -16.08
C ALA A 121 9.25 -13.00 -17.58
N THR A 122 9.34 -11.97 -18.42
CA THR A 122 9.46 -12.14 -19.87
C THR A 122 10.77 -12.81 -20.26
N SER A 123 11.89 -12.46 -19.63
CA SER A 123 13.20 -13.05 -19.88
C SER A 123 13.24 -14.57 -19.57
N PHE A 124 12.50 -15.02 -18.56
CA PHE A 124 12.43 -16.42 -18.16
C PHE A 124 11.20 -17.17 -18.71
N ASN A 125 10.39 -16.51 -19.56
CA ASN A 125 9.16 -17.09 -20.14
C ASN A 125 8.20 -17.64 -19.06
N ILE A 126 8.00 -16.85 -18.01
CA ILE A 126 7.08 -17.11 -16.88
C ILE A 126 6.03 -16.02 -16.73
N ASP A 127 5.72 -15.30 -17.83
CA ASP A 127 4.82 -14.14 -17.83
C ASP A 127 3.45 -14.45 -17.22
N ASP A 128 2.83 -15.54 -17.66
CA ASP A 128 1.49 -15.92 -17.19
C ASP A 128 1.42 -16.10 -15.67
N PHE A 129 2.48 -16.71 -15.10
CA PHE A 129 2.56 -16.90 -13.66
C PHE A 129 2.80 -15.56 -12.94
N ALA A 130 3.77 -14.77 -13.43
CA ALA A 130 4.14 -13.50 -12.82
C ALA A 130 2.98 -12.49 -12.85
N ASP A 131 2.23 -12.44 -13.94
CA ASP A 131 1.08 -11.56 -14.09
C ASP A 131 -0.05 -11.91 -13.12
N LEU A 132 -0.35 -13.19 -12.94
CA LEU A 132 -1.33 -13.68 -11.99
C LEU A 132 -0.93 -13.39 -10.54
N PHE A 133 0.34 -13.66 -10.21
CA PHE A 133 0.88 -13.42 -8.89
C PHE A 133 0.92 -11.92 -8.55
N ASN A 134 1.33 -11.09 -9.52
CA ASN A 134 1.33 -9.64 -9.37
C ASN A 134 -0.06 -9.06 -9.23
N LEU A 135 -1.04 -9.54 -10.01
CA LEU A 135 -2.44 -9.10 -9.87
C LEU A 135 -2.95 -9.34 -8.46
N GLN A 136 -2.73 -10.54 -7.92
CA GLN A 136 -3.15 -10.88 -6.57
C GLN A 136 -2.45 -10.00 -5.52
N LYS A 137 -1.13 -9.86 -5.62
CA LYS A 137 -0.32 -9.03 -4.73
C LYS A 137 -0.78 -7.56 -4.74
N VAL A 138 -0.99 -6.97 -5.91
CA VAL A 138 -1.49 -5.59 -6.06
C VAL A 138 -2.87 -5.47 -5.43
N THR A 139 -3.77 -6.42 -5.67
CA THR A 139 -5.13 -6.41 -5.14
C THR A 139 -5.15 -6.41 -3.61
N TYR A 140 -4.39 -7.31 -2.96
CA TYR A 140 -4.33 -7.35 -1.50
C TYR A 140 -3.69 -6.10 -0.90
N ARG A 141 -2.62 -5.60 -1.50
CA ARG A 141 -1.97 -4.36 -1.05
C ARG A 141 -2.91 -3.15 -1.18
N THR A 142 -3.66 -3.06 -2.27
CA THR A 142 -4.69 -2.03 -2.46
C THR A 142 -5.81 -2.15 -1.42
N TYR A 143 -6.22 -3.37 -1.12
CA TYR A 143 -7.22 -3.62 -0.09
C TYR A 143 -6.77 -3.12 1.29
N ILE A 144 -5.52 -3.43 1.68
CA ILE A 144 -4.92 -2.93 2.93
C ILE A 144 -4.88 -1.40 2.92
N GLY A 145 -4.48 -0.77 1.81
CA GLY A 145 -4.46 0.69 1.66
C GLY A 145 -5.83 1.34 1.86
N VAL A 146 -6.89 0.75 1.29
CA VAL A 146 -8.27 1.23 1.48
C VAL A 146 -8.74 1.07 2.92
N LEU A 147 -8.36 -0.02 3.60
CA LEU A 147 -8.70 -0.23 5.02
C LEU A 147 -7.99 0.75 5.95
N ILE A 148 -6.73 1.07 5.68
CA ILE A 148 -5.94 2.00 6.50
C ILE A 148 -6.40 3.45 6.31
N LEU A 149 -7.00 3.81 5.17
CA LEU A 149 -7.42 5.17 4.86
C LEU A 149 -8.30 5.83 5.94
N PRO A 150 -9.42 5.24 6.39
CA PRO A 150 -10.23 5.84 7.46
C PRO A 150 -9.48 5.93 8.78
N ILE A 151 -8.61 4.99 9.07
CA ILE A 151 -7.77 4.99 10.28
C ILE A 151 -6.81 6.18 10.23
N ASN A 152 -6.15 6.40 9.08
CA ASN A 152 -5.28 7.56 8.88
C ASN A 152 -6.01 8.89 9.06
N ALA A 153 -7.24 8.99 8.53
CA ALA A 153 -8.06 10.19 8.71
C ALA A 153 -8.32 10.47 10.19
N VAL A 154 -8.68 9.47 10.97
CA VAL A 154 -8.87 9.63 12.43
C VAL A 154 -7.56 10.00 13.12
N LEU A 155 -6.46 9.29 12.84
CA LEU A 155 -5.17 9.54 13.47
C LEU A 155 -4.61 10.92 13.14
N PHE A 156 -4.82 11.42 11.92
CA PHE A 156 -4.32 12.74 11.51
C PHE A 156 -4.89 13.88 12.37
N TYR A 157 -6.16 13.80 12.75
CA TYR A 157 -6.82 14.82 13.58
C TYR A 157 -6.67 14.60 15.07
N TYR A 158 -6.20 13.42 15.48
CA TYR A 158 -5.93 13.13 16.88
C TYR A 158 -4.52 13.59 17.27
N ASP A 159 -4.37 14.31 18.38
CA ASP A 159 -3.09 14.96 18.71
C ASP A 159 -2.17 14.09 19.61
N ASN A 160 -2.71 13.19 20.43
CA ASN A 160 -1.92 12.35 21.35
C ASN A 160 -2.01 10.87 21.00
N ILE A 161 -1.35 10.47 19.93
CA ILE A 161 -1.38 9.07 19.45
C ILE A 161 -0.35 8.26 20.25
N PRO A 162 -0.75 7.21 20.99
CA PRO A 162 0.19 6.29 21.61
C PRO A 162 1.02 5.56 20.56
N GLN A 163 2.33 5.41 20.80
CA GLN A 163 3.26 4.73 19.88
C GLN A 163 2.87 3.28 19.56
N ILE A 164 2.05 2.65 20.40
CA ILE A 164 1.57 1.29 20.18
C ILE A 164 0.61 1.18 18.98
N ILE A 165 -0.16 2.24 18.66
CA ILE A 165 -1.17 2.22 17.60
C ILE A 165 -0.55 1.98 16.23
N PRO A 166 0.44 2.75 15.74
CA PRO A 166 1.08 2.48 14.45
C PRO A 166 1.77 1.10 14.43
N LEU A 167 2.35 0.64 15.54
CA LEU A 167 2.96 -0.69 15.62
C LEU A 167 1.92 -1.80 15.42
N VAL A 168 0.74 -1.68 16.03
CA VAL A 168 -0.37 -2.63 15.84
C VAL A 168 -0.84 -2.61 14.38
N ILE A 169 -0.99 -1.45 13.76
CA ILE A 169 -1.40 -1.33 12.35
C ILE A 169 -0.37 -1.97 11.42
N ILE A 170 0.93 -1.75 11.68
CA ILE A 170 2.03 -2.40 10.93
C ILE A 170 1.93 -3.92 11.11
N GLY A 171 1.78 -4.41 12.34
CA GLY A 171 1.67 -5.83 12.63
C GLY A 171 0.49 -6.48 11.90
N VAL A 172 -0.68 -5.87 11.95
CA VAL A 172 -1.88 -6.36 11.23
C VAL A 172 -1.67 -6.33 9.71
N SER A 173 -1.10 -5.26 9.16
CA SER A 173 -0.82 -5.15 7.71
C SER A 173 0.19 -6.20 7.25
N LEU A 174 1.22 -6.50 8.06
CA LEU A 174 2.17 -7.57 7.77
C LEU A 174 1.51 -8.95 7.82
N CYS A 175 0.66 -9.22 8.81
CA CYS A 175 -0.11 -10.46 8.89
C CYS A 175 -1.02 -10.66 7.67
N LEU A 176 -1.73 -9.61 7.24
CA LEU A 176 -2.57 -9.65 6.05
C LEU A 176 -1.74 -9.86 4.77
N SER A 177 -0.57 -9.25 4.68
CA SER A 177 0.34 -9.44 3.56
C SER A 177 0.85 -10.88 3.50
N LEU A 178 1.30 -11.45 4.62
CA LEU A 178 1.73 -12.84 4.71
C LEU A 178 0.60 -13.81 4.35
N TYR A 179 -0.61 -13.57 4.85
CA TYR A 179 -1.80 -14.35 4.51
C TYR A 179 -2.06 -14.34 2.99
N SER A 180 -1.94 -13.17 2.35
CA SER A 180 -2.03 -13.02 0.90
C SER A 180 -1.02 -13.89 0.15
N TYR A 181 0.25 -13.90 0.60
CA TYR A 181 1.30 -14.74 0.00
C TYR A 181 0.98 -16.23 0.14
N PHE A 182 0.52 -16.68 1.32
CA PHE A 182 0.13 -18.08 1.53
C PHE A 182 -0.99 -18.51 0.60
N ILE A 183 -2.03 -17.68 0.44
CA ILE A 183 -3.12 -17.97 -0.50
C ILE A 183 -2.62 -18.03 -1.93
N SER A 184 -1.76 -17.10 -2.34
CA SER A 184 -1.17 -17.07 -3.69
C SER A 184 -0.40 -18.34 -3.99
N ILE A 185 0.47 -18.78 -3.09
CA ILE A 185 1.24 -20.01 -3.24
C ILE A 185 0.31 -21.23 -3.34
N LYS A 186 -0.69 -21.35 -2.45
CA LYS A 186 -1.65 -22.44 -2.46
C LYS A 186 -2.47 -22.48 -3.74
N THR A 187 -2.90 -21.34 -4.25
CA THR A 187 -3.74 -21.24 -5.45
C THR A 187 -2.97 -21.63 -6.72
N TYR A 188 -1.68 -21.31 -6.77
CA TYR A 188 -0.84 -21.52 -7.96
C TYR A 188 0.20 -22.63 -7.79
N GLN A 189 0.07 -23.51 -6.78
CA GLN A 189 1.03 -24.55 -6.47
C GLN A 189 1.38 -25.45 -7.67
N ASN A 190 0.42 -25.82 -8.51
CA ASN A 190 0.65 -26.67 -9.67
C ASN A 190 1.54 -26.01 -10.74
N VAL A 191 1.44 -24.68 -10.89
CA VAL A 191 2.28 -23.90 -11.80
C VAL A 191 3.67 -23.69 -11.20
N ILE A 192 3.72 -23.47 -9.88
CA ILE A 192 4.96 -23.27 -9.11
C ILE A 192 5.82 -24.53 -9.13
N ILE A 193 5.26 -25.71 -8.89
CA ILE A 193 6.01 -26.99 -8.85
C ILE A 193 6.72 -27.23 -10.18
N GLY A 194 6.09 -26.93 -11.31
CA GLY A 194 6.70 -27.12 -12.64
C GLY A 194 7.88 -26.17 -12.93
N LYS A 195 7.99 -25.04 -12.22
CA LYS A 195 9.04 -24.03 -12.42
C LYS A 195 9.64 -23.55 -11.08
N LEU A 196 9.76 -24.46 -10.11
CA LEU A 196 10.09 -24.14 -8.71
C LEU A 196 11.42 -23.40 -8.56
N PHE A 197 12.44 -23.74 -9.33
CA PHE A 197 13.74 -23.06 -9.32
C PHE A 197 13.59 -21.58 -9.70
N TYR A 198 12.88 -21.28 -10.77
CA TYR A 198 12.64 -19.90 -11.23
C TYR A 198 11.78 -19.12 -10.24
N PHE A 199 10.82 -19.79 -9.59
CA PHE A 199 10.00 -19.16 -8.55
C PHE A 199 10.81 -18.75 -7.33
N ILE A 200 11.69 -19.61 -6.82
CA ILE A 200 12.59 -19.28 -5.69
C ILE A 200 13.52 -18.13 -6.06
N LEU A 201 14.12 -18.18 -7.24
CA LEU A 201 15.00 -17.10 -7.72
C LEU A 201 14.23 -15.78 -7.86
N TYR A 202 13.02 -15.80 -8.40
CA TYR A 202 12.12 -14.65 -8.49
C TYR A 202 11.83 -14.07 -7.11
N LEU A 203 11.48 -14.91 -6.14
CA LEU A 203 11.12 -14.50 -4.79
C LEU A 203 12.32 -13.88 -4.05
N CYS A 204 13.48 -14.51 -4.13
CA CYS A 204 14.69 -13.99 -3.49
C CYS A 204 15.19 -12.69 -4.14
N ALA A 205 15.24 -12.62 -5.47
CA ALA A 205 15.82 -11.48 -6.18
C ALA A 205 14.88 -10.28 -6.25
N LEU A 206 13.57 -10.48 -6.39
CA LEU A 206 12.61 -9.41 -6.65
C LEU A 206 11.73 -9.08 -5.45
N GLU A 207 11.50 -10.02 -4.54
CA GLU A 207 10.73 -9.73 -3.32
C GLU A 207 11.63 -9.37 -2.15
N ILE A 208 12.70 -10.09 -1.90
CA ILE A 208 13.54 -9.89 -0.70
C ILE A 208 14.63 -8.85 -0.93
N ALA A 209 15.36 -8.91 -2.04
CA ALA A 209 16.53 -8.07 -2.28
C ALA A 209 16.23 -6.56 -2.27
N PRO A 210 15.13 -6.03 -2.86
CA PRO A 210 14.84 -4.58 -2.84
C PRO A 210 14.61 -4.06 -1.43
N TYR A 211 13.95 -4.83 -0.55
CA TYR A 211 13.72 -4.43 0.84
C TYR A 211 15.02 -4.49 1.66
N TYR A 212 15.86 -5.50 1.42
CA TYR A 212 17.18 -5.58 2.06
C TYR A 212 18.08 -4.41 1.64
N PHE A 213 18.06 -4.03 0.35
CA PHE A 213 18.81 -2.88 -0.16
C PHE A 213 18.33 -1.56 0.46
N LEU A 214 17.02 -1.34 0.55
CA LEU A 214 16.42 -0.19 1.22
C LEU A 214 16.82 -0.13 2.71
N TYR A 215 16.69 -1.24 3.43
CA TYR A 215 17.13 -1.32 4.82
C TYR A 215 18.60 -0.96 4.99
N TYR A 216 19.47 -1.53 4.14
CA TYR A 216 20.90 -1.25 4.17
C TYR A 216 21.21 0.23 3.88
N TRP A 217 20.54 0.82 2.91
CA TRP A 217 20.73 2.21 2.53
C TRP A 217 20.27 3.19 3.62
N ILE A 218 19.14 2.92 4.25
CA ILE A 218 18.62 3.74 5.37
C ILE A 218 19.55 3.63 6.59
N THR A 219 20.02 2.42 6.94
CA THR A 219 20.82 2.22 8.15
C THR A 219 22.27 2.67 8.00
N LYS A 220 22.87 2.60 6.81
CA LYS A 220 24.25 3.04 6.56
C LYS A 220 24.36 4.41 5.90
N GLY A 221 23.33 4.92 5.28
CA GLY A 221 23.31 6.27 4.70
C GLY A 221 23.14 7.38 5.74
N SER A 222 22.84 7.04 6.99
CA SER A 222 22.77 7.96 8.15
C SER A 222 24.01 7.93 9.03
N ALA A 223 25.09 7.26 8.62
CA ALA A 223 26.43 7.30 9.23
C ALA A 223 27.36 8.12 8.34
#